data_8ba7818d64f170e03b51b3d74db789c3
#
_entry.id   8ba7818d64f170e03b51b3d74db789c3
#
_cell.length_a   1.000
_cell.length_b   1.000
_cell.length_c   1.000
_cell.angle_alpha   90.00
_cell.angle_beta   90.00
_cell.angle_gamma   90.00
#
_symmetry.space_group_name_H-M   'P 1'
#
loop_
_entity.id
_entity.type
_entity.pdbx_description
1 polymer ?
#
loop_
_entity_poly.entity_id
_entity_poly.type
_entity_poly.pdbx_seq_one_letter_code
_entity_poly.pdbx_strand_id
1 'polypeptide(L)'
;MREEHGSQEWDFIEETFLLPDDTDLLREHMEADKGCFWIVKPPNLDCGEGISVVDDFASVPVTKKPLCVQRYLMNPLLIDGLKFDLRVYVLVTSVDPLRIYLYEEGLARWTGCILCLD
;
A
#
# COMPACT_ATOMS: atom_id res chain seq x y z
N MET A 1 8.82 12.09 -5.24
CA MET A 1 7.62 12.39 -6.06
C MET A 1 6.64 13.33 -5.37
N ARG A 2 6.22 13.10 -4.10
CA ARG A 2 5.34 14.07 -3.38
C ARG A 2 5.98 15.46 -3.20
N GLU A 3 7.28 15.51 -2.98
CA GLU A 3 8.02 16.76 -2.80
C GLU A 3 8.17 17.57 -4.10
N GLU A 4 8.18 16.91 -5.27
CA GLU A 4 8.39 17.56 -6.56
C GLU A 4 7.11 18.15 -7.17
N HIS A 5 5.92 17.59 -6.84
CA HIS A 5 4.66 17.94 -7.49
C HIS A 5 3.58 18.49 -6.53
N GLY A 6 3.90 18.63 -5.26
CA GLY A 6 2.97 19.07 -4.22
C GLY A 6 2.08 17.94 -3.68
N SER A 7 1.69 18.07 -2.41
CA SER A 7 0.98 17.01 -1.68
C SER A 7 -0.41 16.66 -2.25
N GLN A 8 -1.07 17.63 -2.90
CA GLN A 8 -2.45 17.45 -3.40
C GLN A 8 -2.56 16.54 -4.63
N GLU A 9 -1.54 16.53 -5.50
CA GLU A 9 -1.56 15.69 -6.72
C GLU A 9 -1.36 14.20 -6.42
N TRP A 10 -0.81 13.87 -5.26
CA TRP A 10 -0.48 12.50 -4.85
C TRP A 10 -1.28 12.00 -3.64
N ASP A 11 -2.38 12.68 -3.33
CA ASP A 11 -3.22 12.36 -2.16
C ASP A 11 -3.91 10.99 -2.25
N PHE A 12 -3.93 10.39 -3.44
CA PHE A 12 -4.42 9.02 -3.66
C PHE A 12 -3.42 7.93 -3.28
N ILE A 13 -2.16 8.30 -2.94
CA ILE A 13 -1.12 7.35 -2.51
C ILE A 13 -0.96 7.46 -1.00
N GLU A 14 -1.21 6.36 -0.30
CA GLU A 14 -1.01 6.27 1.13
C GLU A 14 0.45 6.52 1.54
N GLU A 15 0.65 7.02 2.77
CA GLU A 15 1.98 7.21 3.35
C GLU A 15 2.76 5.90 3.33
N THR A 16 3.96 5.96 2.75
CA THR A 16 4.78 4.77 2.50
C THR A 16 6.21 5.04 2.93
N PHE A 17 6.77 4.11 3.70
CA PHE A 17 8.12 4.15 4.25
C PHE A 17 8.91 2.93 3.78
N LEU A 18 10.17 3.14 3.43
CA LEU A 18 11.08 2.08 3.03
C LEU A 18 12.12 1.86 4.12
N LEU A 19 12.06 0.71 4.77
CA LEU A 19 13.04 0.35 5.80
C LEU A 19 14.25 -0.35 5.16
N PRO A 20 15.47 -0.10 5.67
CA PRO A 20 15.77 0.61 6.94
C PRO A 20 15.86 2.14 6.82
N ASP A 21 15.84 2.72 5.62
CA ASP A 21 16.19 4.13 5.38
C ASP A 21 15.25 5.10 6.12
N ASP A 22 13.94 4.81 6.12
CA ASP A 22 12.92 5.66 6.74
C ASP A 22 12.54 5.25 8.18
N THR A 23 13.39 4.51 8.88
CA THR A 23 13.05 3.91 10.20
C THR A 23 12.64 4.96 11.24
N ASP A 24 13.40 6.04 11.36
CA ASP A 24 13.13 7.08 12.36
C ASP A 24 11.86 7.87 12.00
N LEU A 25 11.67 8.13 10.72
CA LEU A 25 10.48 8.83 10.21
C LEU A 25 9.21 8.00 10.43
N LEU A 26 9.26 6.69 10.13
CA LEU A 26 8.15 5.78 10.41
C LEU A 26 7.78 5.78 11.89
N ARG A 27 8.79 5.71 12.78
CA ARG A 27 8.57 5.72 14.23
C ARG A 27 7.83 6.99 14.66
N GLU A 28 8.28 8.14 14.19
CA GLU A 28 7.66 9.44 14.49
C GLU A 28 6.19 9.47 14.05
N HIS A 29 5.91 9.01 12.83
CA HIS A 29 4.54 8.95 12.30
C HIS A 29 3.65 8.00 13.09
N MET A 30 4.13 6.80 13.45
CA MET A 30 3.35 5.83 14.23
C MET A 30 3.10 6.30 15.68
N GLU A 31 4.03 7.08 16.26
CA GLU A 31 3.85 7.67 17.58
C GLU A 31 2.86 8.84 17.56
N ALA A 32 2.81 9.62 16.48
CA ALA A 32 1.92 10.75 16.33
C ALA A 32 0.47 10.29 16.04
N ASP A 33 0.29 9.26 15.22
CA ASP A 33 -1.00 8.75 14.75
C ASP A 33 -1.39 7.42 15.44
N LYS A 34 -1.52 7.46 16.76
CA LYS A 34 -1.94 6.29 17.53
C LYS A 34 -3.36 5.84 17.15
N GLY A 35 -3.50 4.55 16.85
CA GLY A 35 -4.78 3.94 16.43
C GLY A 35 -4.91 3.76 14.92
N CYS A 36 -3.91 4.16 14.15
CA CYS A 36 -3.79 3.78 12.75
C CYS A 36 -3.12 2.43 12.61
N PHE A 37 -3.53 1.68 11.62
CA PHE A 37 -2.89 0.41 11.24
C PHE A 37 -1.93 0.62 10.08
N TRP A 38 -0.89 -0.18 10.06
CA TRP A 38 0.17 -0.14 9.05
C TRP A 38 0.38 -1.53 8.47
N ILE A 39 0.43 -1.61 7.16
CA ILE A 39 0.71 -2.87 6.45
C ILE A 39 2.20 -2.95 6.14
N VAL A 40 2.82 -4.04 6.56
CA VAL A 40 4.24 -4.35 6.33
C VAL A 40 4.33 -5.35 5.20
N LYS A 41 5.09 -5.00 4.17
CA LYS A 41 5.20 -5.78 2.93
C LYS A 41 6.68 -6.07 2.64
N PRO A 42 7.11 -7.32 2.62
CA PRO A 42 8.42 -7.69 2.07
C PRO A 42 8.46 -7.45 0.55
N PRO A 43 9.50 -6.81 -0.01
CA PRO A 43 9.50 -6.39 -1.41
C PRO A 43 9.59 -7.54 -2.43
N ASN A 44 10.00 -8.73 -2.01
CA ASN A 44 10.33 -9.83 -2.92
C ASN A 44 9.50 -11.11 -2.66
N LEU A 45 8.35 -11.01 -2.02
CA LEU A 45 7.49 -12.17 -1.80
C LEU A 45 6.22 -12.04 -2.63
N ASP A 46 5.86 -13.14 -3.30
CA ASP A 46 4.66 -13.24 -4.11
C ASP A 46 3.45 -13.66 -3.27
N CYS A 47 2.25 -13.43 -3.81
CA CYS A 47 0.99 -13.95 -3.28
C CYS A 47 0.64 -13.56 -1.83
N GLY A 48 1.21 -12.46 -1.31
CA GLY A 48 0.89 -11.98 0.04
C GLY A 48 1.67 -12.64 1.17
N GLU A 49 2.64 -13.50 0.86
CA GLU A 49 3.50 -14.09 1.90
C GLU A 49 4.26 -13.02 2.69
N GLY A 50 4.30 -13.20 4.01
CA GLY A 50 5.02 -12.32 4.93
C GLY A 50 4.42 -10.91 5.07
N ILE A 51 3.22 -10.66 4.55
CA ILE A 51 2.48 -9.43 4.83
C ILE A 51 1.92 -9.52 6.24
N SER A 52 2.09 -8.46 7.01
CA SER A 52 1.48 -8.31 8.34
C SER A 52 0.89 -6.92 8.51
N VAL A 53 -0.09 -6.80 9.40
CA VAL A 53 -0.68 -5.53 9.79
C VAL A 53 -0.31 -5.29 11.25
N VAL A 54 0.19 -4.10 11.54
CA VAL A 54 0.67 -3.69 12.87
C VAL A 54 0.06 -2.35 13.25
N ASP A 55 -0.07 -2.09 14.54
CA ASP A 55 -0.62 -0.85 15.09
C ASP A 55 0.42 -0.06 15.91
N ASP A 56 1.59 -0.65 16.14
CA ASP A 56 2.70 0.01 16.81
C ASP A 56 4.05 -0.30 16.17
N PHE A 57 5.04 0.55 16.44
CA PHE A 57 6.39 0.40 15.91
C PHE A 57 7.13 -0.83 16.47
N ALA A 58 6.82 -1.25 17.69
CA ALA A 58 7.47 -2.40 18.32
C ALA A 58 7.09 -3.73 17.63
N SER A 59 5.91 -3.75 16.99
CA SER A 59 5.41 -4.89 16.22
C SER A 59 5.97 -4.96 14.80
N VAL A 60 6.67 -3.92 14.33
CA VAL A 60 7.34 -3.96 13.01
C VAL A 60 8.50 -4.95 13.04
N PRO A 61 8.55 -5.93 12.11
CA PRO A 61 9.59 -6.94 12.12
C PRO A 61 11.00 -6.35 11.99
N VAL A 62 11.89 -6.73 12.89
CA VAL A 62 13.31 -6.36 12.78
C VAL A 62 13.99 -7.32 11.82
N THR A 63 14.35 -6.83 10.65
CA THR A 63 14.99 -7.63 9.60
C THR A 63 16.11 -6.84 8.91
N LYS A 64 17.09 -7.57 8.36
CA LYS A 64 18.13 -6.99 7.51
C LYS A 64 17.67 -6.79 6.06
N LYS A 65 16.51 -7.35 5.72
CA LYS A 65 15.93 -7.20 4.37
C LYS A 65 15.12 -5.91 4.30
N PRO A 66 15.06 -5.25 3.15
CA PRO A 66 14.17 -4.11 2.96
C PRO A 66 12.73 -4.48 3.28
N LEU A 67 11.98 -3.55 3.85
CA LEU A 67 10.53 -3.66 4.07
C LEU A 67 9.86 -2.40 3.54
N CYS A 68 8.69 -2.56 2.95
CA CYS A 68 7.79 -1.47 2.64
C CYS A 68 6.70 -1.43 3.71
N VAL A 69 6.62 -0.33 4.44
CA VAL A 69 5.58 -0.09 5.44
C VAL A 69 4.67 1.02 4.93
N GLN A 70 3.38 0.76 4.87
CA GLN A 70 2.42 1.68 4.30
C GLN A 70 1.21 1.81 5.22
N ARG A 71 0.64 3.02 5.30
CA ARG A 71 -0.61 3.24 6.05
C ARG A 71 -1.71 2.33 5.51
N TYR A 72 -2.41 1.64 6.41
CA TYR A 72 -3.45 0.68 6.02
C TYR A 72 -4.82 1.35 5.96
N LEU A 73 -5.51 1.19 4.83
CA LEU A 73 -6.87 1.67 4.64
C LEU A 73 -7.87 0.75 5.35
N MET A 74 -8.35 1.22 6.53
CA MET A 74 -9.30 0.47 7.35
C MET A 74 -10.73 0.50 6.80
N ASN A 75 -11.08 1.50 5.98
CA ASN A 75 -12.43 1.69 5.45
C ASN A 75 -12.44 1.58 3.91
N PRO A 76 -12.14 0.41 3.33
CA PRO A 76 -12.23 0.21 1.89
C PRO A 76 -13.69 0.27 1.42
N LEU A 77 -13.89 0.60 0.14
CA LEU A 77 -15.18 0.41 -0.48
C LEU A 77 -15.53 -1.08 -0.50
N LEU A 78 -16.75 -1.41 -0.07
CA LEU A 78 -17.26 -2.78 -0.06
C LEU A 78 -18.40 -2.91 -1.05
N ILE A 79 -18.53 -4.08 -1.70
CA ILE A 79 -19.71 -4.50 -2.48
C ILE A 79 -20.26 -5.72 -1.78
N ASP A 80 -21.54 -5.68 -1.41
CA ASP A 80 -22.21 -6.73 -0.63
C ASP A 80 -21.45 -7.10 0.67
N GLY A 81 -20.80 -6.12 1.29
CA GLY A 81 -20.02 -6.30 2.50
C GLY A 81 -18.64 -6.95 2.28
N LEU A 82 -18.24 -7.19 1.05
CA LEU A 82 -16.97 -7.82 0.71
C LEU A 82 -15.96 -6.79 0.15
N LYS A 83 -14.73 -6.88 0.60
CA LYS A 83 -13.61 -6.14 0.03
C LYS A 83 -13.24 -6.73 -1.34
N PHE A 84 -12.94 -5.87 -2.28
CA PHE A 84 -12.54 -6.26 -3.63
C PHE A 84 -11.39 -5.41 -4.13
N ASP A 85 -10.74 -5.88 -5.16
CA ASP A 85 -9.83 -5.08 -5.98
C ASP A 85 -10.12 -5.28 -7.48
N LEU A 86 -9.67 -4.31 -8.28
CA LEU A 86 -9.78 -4.35 -9.72
C LEU A 86 -8.38 -4.51 -10.33
N ARG A 87 -8.19 -5.52 -11.16
CA ARG A 87 -7.04 -5.65 -12.04
C ARG A 87 -7.33 -4.94 -13.35
N VAL A 88 -6.70 -3.80 -13.53
CA VAL A 88 -6.81 -2.99 -14.73
C VAL A 88 -5.52 -3.11 -15.55
N TYR A 89 -5.64 -3.22 -16.86
CA TYR A 89 -4.50 -3.34 -17.76
C TYR A 89 -4.30 -2.05 -18.52
N VAL A 90 -3.10 -1.49 -18.42
CA VAL A 90 -2.70 -0.26 -19.07
C VAL A 90 -1.47 -0.53 -19.95
N LEU A 91 -1.56 -0.18 -21.22
CA LEU A 91 -0.45 -0.26 -22.16
C LEU A 91 0.10 1.14 -22.42
N VAL A 92 1.39 1.33 -22.17
CA VAL A 92 2.13 2.54 -22.55
C VAL A 92 2.96 2.22 -23.78
N THR A 93 2.63 2.85 -24.92
CA THR A 93 3.30 2.60 -26.20
C THR A 93 4.38 3.63 -26.51
N SER A 94 4.33 4.79 -25.89
CA SER A 94 5.33 5.86 -26.03
C SER A 94 5.36 6.71 -24.78
N VAL A 95 6.53 7.21 -24.41
CA VAL A 95 6.72 8.14 -23.27
C VAL A 95 6.80 9.58 -23.76
N ASP A 96 7.32 9.81 -24.97
CA ASP A 96 7.40 11.14 -25.58
C ASP A 96 7.02 11.02 -27.08
N PRO A 97 5.85 11.56 -27.48
CA PRO A 97 4.75 11.99 -26.64
C PRO A 97 4.11 10.83 -25.86
N LEU A 98 3.61 11.08 -24.66
CA LEU A 98 2.98 10.05 -23.84
C LEU A 98 1.73 9.50 -24.52
N ARG A 99 1.69 8.17 -24.72
CA ARG A 99 0.55 7.44 -25.28
C ARG A 99 0.18 6.27 -24.40
N ILE A 100 -1.01 6.34 -23.82
CA ILE A 100 -1.55 5.37 -22.88
C ILE A 100 -2.87 4.82 -23.42
N TYR A 101 -3.01 3.51 -23.36
CA TYR A 101 -4.23 2.79 -23.72
C TYR A 101 -4.71 2.01 -22.50
N LEU A 102 -5.98 2.19 -22.18
CA LEU A 102 -6.68 1.41 -21.16
C LEU A 102 -7.40 0.26 -21.87
N TYR A 103 -7.15 -0.97 -21.42
CA TYR A 103 -7.89 -2.13 -21.91
C TYR A 103 -9.31 -2.12 -21.31
N GLU A 104 -10.31 -2.39 -22.12
CA GLU A 104 -11.73 -2.25 -21.73
C GLU A 104 -12.15 -3.32 -20.70
N GLU A 105 -11.48 -4.47 -20.70
CA GLU A 105 -11.77 -5.54 -19.76
C GLU A 105 -10.71 -5.66 -18.67
N GLY A 106 -11.12 -6.20 -17.54
CA GLY A 106 -10.26 -6.42 -16.38
C GLY A 106 -10.79 -7.56 -15.52
N LEU A 107 -10.21 -7.71 -14.34
CA LEU A 107 -10.63 -8.72 -13.38
C LEU A 107 -11.04 -8.04 -12.08
N ALA A 108 -12.22 -8.38 -11.56
CA ALA A 108 -12.59 -8.10 -10.19
C ALA A 108 -12.19 -9.30 -9.31
N ARG A 109 -11.42 -9.03 -8.25
CA ARG A 109 -11.00 -10.05 -7.29
C ARG A 109 -11.66 -9.76 -5.95
N TRP A 110 -12.27 -10.77 -5.38
CA TRP A 110 -12.95 -10.69 -4.09
C TRP A 110 -12.03 -11.26 -3.01
N THR A 111 -11.92 -10.57 -1.91
CA THR A 111 -11.27 -11.14 -0.72
C THR A 111 -12.36 -11.85 0.07
N GLY A 112 -12.16 -13.14 0.35
CA GLY A 112 -13.15 -13.97 1.06
C GLY A 112 -13.36 -13.58 2.52
N CYS A 113 -12.67 -12.57 3.04
CA CYS A 113 -12.78 -12.10 4.41
C CYS A 113 -12.77 -10.57 4.45
N ILE A 114 -13.75 -10.00 5.15
CA ILE A 114 -13.74 -8.61 5.57
C ILE A 114 -12.78 -8.54 6.76
N LEU A 115 -11.57 -8.00 6.56
CA LEU A 115 -10.60 -7.81 7.63
C LEU A 115 -10.28 -9.09 8.42
N CYS A 116 -9.58 -10.04 7.80
CA CYS A 116 -8.81 -10.99 8.61
C CYS A 116 -7.60 -10.24 9.17
N LEU A 117 -7.78 -9.60 10.31
CA LEU A 117 -6.73 -9.31 11.27
C LEU A 117 -6.59 -10.59 12.10
N ASP A 118 -5.91 -11.62 11.57
CA ASP A 118 -5.48 -12.78 12.33
C ASP A 118 -4.09 -12.53 12.91
#